data_477c5f546019f1becc6d22010f5d7b84
#
_entry.id   477c5f546019f1becc6d22010f5d7b84
#
_cell.length_a   1.000
_cell.length_b   1.000
_cell.length_c   1.000
_cell.angle_alpha   90.00
_cell.angle_beta   90.00
_cell.angle_gamma   90.00
#
_symmetry.space_group_name_H-M   'P 1'
#
loop_
_entity.id
_entity.type
_entity.pdbx_description
1 polymer ?
#
loop_
_entity_poly.entity_id
_entity_poly.type
_entity_poly.pdbx_seq_one_letter_code
_entity_poly.pdbx_strand_id
1 'polypeptide(L)'
;KKSEGTIWSSLGDIFRDVIVGILLHLLIAVAAAIFVYQCVRLLSLIPIQLIRKKTPNATLFAERAIVFGRVVIGIIFMVFTYFVVLYSFSEWLLIVLSLLIIAGLILALKNTAPDYIIEIKALLNMGSIRQGERLIYHGLPWRISKLNVHTHLSNPALGSSLRVPLSE
;
A
#
# COMPACT_ATOMS: atom_id res chain seq x y z
N LYS A 1 -50.46 19.07 22.17
CA LYS A 1 -49.10 19.64 22.34
C LYS A 1 -48.15 18.78 23.19
N LYS A 2 -48.66 17.94 24.15
CA LYS A 2 -47.78 17.11 25.00
C LYS A 2 -47.31 15.82 24.32
N SER A 3 -48.05 15.30 23.33
CA SER A 3 -47.75 14.08 22.57
C SER A 3 -46.69 14.27 21.50
N GLU A 4 -46.61 15.44 20.88
CA GLU A 4 -45.60 15.74 19.83
C GLU A 4 -44.21 15.79 20.38
N GLY A 5 -43.99 16.37 21.58
CA GLY A 5 -42.69 16.39 22.22
C GLY A 5 -42.11 15.02 22.57
N THR A 6 -42.97 14.05 22.90
CA THR A 6 -42.61 12.67 23.21
C THR A 6 -42.21 11.88 21.96
N ILE A 7 -42.86 12.17 20.82
CA ILE A 7 -42.54 11.51 19.55
C ILE A 7 -41.18 11.97 19.03
N TRP A 8 -40.89 13.26 19.13
CA TRP A 8 -39.58 13.80 18.68
C TRP A 8 -38.42 13.32 19.57
N SER A 9 -38.62 13.19 20.88
CA SER A 9 -37.61 12.64 21.78
C SER A 9 -37.36 11.16 21.50
N SER A 10 -38.41 10.34 21.31
CA SER A 10 -38.27 8.92 21.00
C SER A 10 -37.57 8.70 19.64
N LEU A 11 -37.89 9.50 18.63
CA LEU A 11 -37.21 9.47 17.34
C LEU A 11 -35.71 9.82 17.50
N GLY A 12 -35.39 10.84 18.30
CA GLY A 12 -34.01 11.24 18.59
C GLY A 12 -33.20 10.13 19.28
N ASP A 13 -33.82 9.43 20.22
CA ASP A 13 -33.18 8.32 20.92
C ASP A 13 -32.95 7.12 19.98
N ILE A 14 -33.92 6.75 19.17
CA ILE A 14 -33.77 5.69 18.16
C ILE A 14 -32.66 6.04 17.15
N PHE A 15 -32.64 7.28 16.64
CA PHE A 15 -31.59 7.74 15.71
C PHE A 15 -30.19 7.67 16.36
N ARG A 16 -30.10 8.06 17.61
CA ARG A 16 -28.85 8.03 18.37
C ARG A 16 -28.37 6.59 18.55
N ASP A 17 -29.24 5.67 18.94
CA ASP A 17 -28.88 4.26 19.17
C ASP A 17 -28.46 3.56 17.87
N VAL A 18 -29.12 3.85 16.75
CA VAL A 18 -28.74 3.35 15.44
C VAL A 18 -27.35 3.88 15.02
N ILE A 19 -27.12 5.19 15.16
CA ILE A 19 -25.82 5.79 14.82
C ILE A 19 -24.71 5.23 15.69
N VAL A 20 -24.93 5.12 16.99
CA VAL A 20 -23.94 4.55 17.92
C VAL A 20 -23.65 3.10 17.59
N GLY A 21 -24.67 2.29 17.24
CA GLY A 21 -24.50 0.92 16.79
C GLY A 21 -23.63 0.81 15.53
N ILE A 22 -23.94 1.60 14.50
CA ILE A 22 -23.18 1.65 13.26
C ILE A 22 -21.72 2.05 13.52
N LEU A 23 -21.49 3.07 14.35
CA LEU A 23 -20.14 3.50 14.70
C LEU A 23 -19.35 2.42 15.46
N LEU A 24 -20.02 1.69 16.35
CA LEU A 24 -19.43 0.60 17.11
C LEU A 24 -19.02 -0.55 16.17
N HIS A 25 -19.89 -0.96 15.23
CA HIS A 25 -19.59 -2.01 14.25
C HIS A 25 -18.43 -1.59 13.33
N LEU A 26 -18.42 -0.34 12.90
CA LEU A 26 -17.31 0.21 12.11
C LEU A 26 -15.98 0.16 12.88
N LEU A 27 -15.99 0.55 14.15
CA LEU A 27 -14.81 0.53 15.00
C LEU A 27 -14.28 -0.90 15.21
N ILE A 28 -15.18 -1.86 15.44
CA ILE A 28 -14.81 -3.28 15.54
C ILE A 28 -14.21 -3.79 14.23
N ALA A 29 -14.81 -3.45 13.09
CA ALA A 29 -14.31 -3.86 11.78
C ALA A 29 -12.89 -3.31 11.51
N VAL A 30 -12.65 -2.04 11.81
CA VAL A 30 -11.34 -1.40 11.66
C VAL A 30 -10.31 -2.02 12.63
N ALA A 31 -10.69 -2.23 13.89
CA ALA A 31 -9.81 -2.86 14.88
C ALA A 31 -9.40 -4.29 14.48
N ALA A 32 -10.36 -5.10 14.01
CA ALA A 32 -10.12 -6.45 13.53
C ALA A 32 -9.19 -6.44 12.29
N ALA A 33 -9.42 -5.54 11.35
CA ALA A 33 -8.60 -5.38 10.16
C ALA A 33 -7.14 -5.01 10.50
N ILE A 34 -6.94 -4.06 11.42
CA ILE A 34 -5.61 -3.68 11.91
C ILE A 34 -4.94 -4.85 12.64
N PHE A 35 -5.69 -5.58 13.46
CA PHE A 35 -5.18 -6.74 14.18
C PHE A 35 -4.67 -7.82 13.21
N VAL A 36 -5.45 -8.17 12.18
CA VAL A 36 -5.05 -9.13 11.16
C VAL A 36 -3.82 -8.65 10.39
N TYR A 37 -3.75 -7.37 10.03
CA TYR A 37 -2.57 -6.80 9.40
C TYR A 37 -1.31 -6.98 10.26
N GLN A 38 -1.39 -6.72 11.57
CA GLN A 38 -0.28 -6.91 12.49
C GLN A 38 0.11 -8.41 12.62
N CYS A 39 -0.86 -9.31 12.65
CA CYS A 39 -0.60 -10.75 12.65
C CYS A 39 0.14 -11.20 11.38
N VAL A 40 -0.30 -10.77 10.20
CA VAL A 40 0.38 -11.06 8.92
C VAL A 40 1.80 -10.49 8.92
N ARG A 41 1.97 -9.28 9.44
CA ARG A 41 3.28 -8.64 9.57
C ARG A 41 4.22 -9.45 10.46
N LEU A 42 3.77 -9.94 11.60
CA LEU A 42 4.56 -10.75 12.54
C LEU A 42 4.91 -12.12 11.95
N LEU A 43 3.91 -12.81 11.37
CA LEU A 43 4.11 -14.12 10.75
C LEU A 43 5.12 -14.06 9.59
N SER A 44 5.15 -12.97 8.85
CA SER A 44 6.05 -12.80 7.71
C SER A 44 7.51 -12.52 8.11
N LEU A 45 7.82 -12.29 9.37
CA LEU A 45 9.20 -12.18 9.85
C LEU A 45 9.92 -13.53 9.87
N ILE A 46 9.18 -14.62 10.06
CA ILE A 46 9.73 -15.99 10.15
C ILE A 46 10.41 -16.41 8.83
N PRO A 47 9.77 -16.35 7.65
CA PRO A 47 10.39 -16.73 6.39
C PRO A 47 11.57 -15.83 6.00
N ILE A 48 11.53 -14.54 6.35
CA ILE A 48 12.65 -13.62 6.07
C ILE A 48 13.89 -14.03 6.84
N GLN A 49 13.77 -14.39 8.11
CA GLN A 49 14.89 -14.85 8.92
C GLN A 49 15.47 -16.17 8.41
N LEU A 50 14.63 -17.10 7.94
CA LEU A 50 15.04 -18.38 7.36
C LEU A 50 15.81 -18.21 6.04
N ILE A 51 15.32 -17.34 5.16
CA ILE A 51 15.98 -17.05 3.87
C ILE A 51 17.33 -16.37 4.10
N ARG A 52 17.41 -15.42 5.02
CA ARG A 52 18.63 -14.72 5.36
C ARG A 52 19.71 -15.66 5.92
N LYS A 53 19.32 -16.70 6.67
CA LYS A 53 20.24 -17.75 7.16
C LYS A 53 20.74 -18.66 6.06
N LYS A 54 19.90 -18.94 5.03
CA LYS A 54 20.21 -19.96 4.01
C LYS A 54 20.97 -19.42 2.80
N THR A 55 20.85 -18.12 2.52
CA THR A 55 21.45 -17.48 1.35
C THR A 55 22.01 -16.10 1.72
N PRO A 56 23.25 -16.03 2.26
CA PRO A 56 23.86 -14.74 2.66
C PRO A 56 24.11 -13.80 1.47
N ASN A 57 24.11 -14.31 0.25
CA ASN A 57 24.22 -13.55 -1.00
C ASN A 57 22.87 -13.35 -1.70
N ALA A 58 21.74 -13.49 -1.00
CA ALA A 58 20.44 -13.15 -1.56
C ALA A 58 20.50 -11.72 -2.09
N THR A 59 20.25 -11.57 -3.38
CA THR A 59 20.32 -10.28 -4.06
C THR A 59 19.38 -9.31 -3.36
N LEU A 60 19.80 -8.05 -3.20
CA LEU A 60 18.99 -6.94 -2.66
C LEU A 60 17.58 -6.90 -3.24
N PHE A 61 17.41 -7.44 -4.44
CA PHE A 61 16.14 -7.66 -5.11
C PHE A 61 15.21 -8.62 -4.36
N ALA A 62 15.71 -9.80 -3.96
CA ALA A 62 14.86 -10.80 -3.29
C ALA A 62 14.35 -10.29 -1.94
N GLU A 63 15.18 -9.60 -1.16
CA GLU A 63 14.74 -8.99 0.11
C GLU A 63 13.68 -7.92 -0.12
N ARG A 64 13.85 -7.04 -1.11
CA ARG A 64 12.87 -5.98 -1.43
C ARG A 64 11.56 -6.56 -1.95
N ALA A 65 11.62 -7.59 -2.81
CA ALA A 65 10.43 -8.26 -3.34
C ALA A 65 9.63 -8.93 -2.22
N ILE A 66 10.29 -9.56 -1.24
CA ILE A 66 9.63 -10.19 -0.09
C ILE A 66 8.97 -9.13 0.79
N VAL A 67 9.65 -8.01 1.07
CA VAL A 67 9.08 -6.91 1.86
C VAL A 67 7.87 -6.30 1.17
N PHE A 68 7.95 -6.07 -0.14
CA PHE A 68 6.84 -5.55 -0.93
C PHE A 68 5.66 -6.53 -0.96
N GLY A 69 5.92 -7.82 -1.26
CA GLY A 69 4.90 -8.86 -1.28
C GLY A 69 4.17 -8.98 0.08
N ARG A 70 4.91 -8.87 1.18
CA ARG A 70 4.34 -8.87 2.54
C ARG A 70 3.34 -7.73 2.76
N VAL A 71 3.71 -6.52 2.32
CA VAL A 71 2.83 -5.35 2.47
C VAL A 71 1.56 -5.53 1.64
N VAL A 72 1.68 -5.98 0.40
CA VAL A 72 0.55 -6.22 -0.49
C VAL A 72 -0.39 -7.28 0.08
N ILE A 73 0.16 -8.43 0.50
CA ILE A 73 -0.63 -9.51 1.12
C ILE A 73 -1.31 -9.01 2.40
N GLY A 74 -0.58 -8.26 3.24
CA GLY A 74 -1.14 -7.69 4.47
C GLY A 74 -2.33 -6.77 4.21
N ILE A 75 -2.24 -5.90 3.19
CA ILE A 75 -3.33 -5.01 2.80
C ILE A 75 -4.53 -5.81 2.28
N ILE A 76 -4.31 -6.84 1.46
CA ILE A 76 -5.39 -7.70 0.95
C ILE A 76 -6.14 -8.37 2.10
N PHE A 77 -5.43 -8.98 3.05
CA PHE A 77 -6.05 -9.61 4.21
C PHE A 77 -6.77 -8.60 5.12
N MET A 78 -6.21 -7.42 5.30
CA MET A 78 -6.82 -6.33 6.05
C MET A 78 -8.16 -5.92 5.45
N VAL A 79 -8.19 -5.65 4.13
CA VAL A 79 -9.41 -5.26 3.42
C VAL A 79 -10.44 -6.39 3.44
N PHE A 80 -10.01 -7.63 3.22
CA PHE A 80 -10.89 -8.79 3.28
C PHE A 80 -11.54 -8.95 4.66
N THR A 81 -10.75 -8.86 5.73
CA THR A 81 -11.26 -8.96 7.11
C THR A 81 -12.26 -7.85 7.42
N TYR A 82 -11.99 -6.62 6.99
CA TYR A 82 -12.88 -5.49 7.16
C TYR A 82 -14.27 -5.79 6.57
N PHE A 83 -14.34 -6.25 5.33
CA PHE A 83 -15.62 -6.58 4.68
C PHE A 83 -16.31 -7.80 5.30
N VAL A 84 -15.57 -8.83 5.72
CA VAL A 84 -16.14 -9.99 6.40
C VAL A 84 -16.80 -9.60 7.72
N VAL A 85 -16.17 -8.70 8.49
CA VAL A 85 -16.74 -8.23 9.76
C VAL A 85 -18.00 -7.40 9.51
N LEU A 86 -17.99 -6.45 8.56
CA LEU A 86 -19.19 -5.69 8.22
C LEU A 86 -20.33 -6.58 7.73
N TYR A 87 -20.02 -7.58 6.92
CA TYR A 87 -21.01 -8.56 6.46
C TYR A 87 -21.61 -9.34 7.63
N SER A 88 -20.81 -9.75 8.62
CA SER A 88 -21.27 -10.47 9.81
C SER A 88 -22.26 -9.66 10.66
N PHE A 89 -22.12 -8.34 10.68
CA PHE A 89 -23.05 -7.43 11.33
C PHE A 89 -24.23 -7.01 10.45
N SER A 90 -24.32 -7.53 9.21
CA SER A 90 -25.35 -7.17 8.22
C SER A 90 -25.41 -5.68 7.86
N GLU A 91 -24.27 -4.99 7.97
CA GLU A 91 -24.14 -3.55 7.71
C GLU A 91 -23.95 -3.25 6.22
N TRP A 92 -24.98 -3.55 5.43
CA TRP A 92 -24.94 -3.39 3.96
C TRP A 92 -24.65 -1.96 3.51
N LEU A 93 -25.18 -0.98 4.24
CA LEU A 93 -24.95 0.44 3.92
C LEU A 93 -23.45 0.80 4.04
N LEU A 94 -22.78 0.33 5.09
CA LEU A 94 -21.34 0.56 5.27
C LEU A 94 -20.52 -0.16 4.21
N ILE A 95 -20.94 -1.36 3.81
CA ILE A 95 -20.26 -2.11 2.74
C ILE A 95 -20.34 -1.33 1.42
N VAL A 96 -21.52 -0.90 1.02
CA VAL A 96 -21.72 -0.13 -0.22
C VAL A 96 -20.96 1.18 -0.18
N LEU A 97 -21.03 1.91 0.92
CA LEU A 97 -20.30 3.17 1.09
C LEU A 97 -18.79 2.97 1.00
N SER A 98 -18.27 1.93 1.65
CA SER A 98 -16.84 1.60 1.61
C SER A 98 -16.36 1.22 0.22
N LEU A 99 -17.17 0.44 -0.53
CA LEU A 99 -16.88 0.12 -1.93
C LEU A 99 -16.87 1.35 -2.81
N LEU A 100 -17.79 2.28 -2.60
CA LEU A 100 -17.85 3.54 -3.35
C LEU A 100 -16.62 4.41 -3.07
N ILE A 101 -16.17 4.49 -1.82
CA ILE A 101 -14.96 5.22 -1.43
C ILE A 101 -13.72 4.58 -2.07
N ILE A 102 -13.60 3.24 -2.02
CA ILE A 102 -12.48 2.52 -2.64
C ILE A 102 -12.47 2.72 -4.15
N ALA A 103 -13.63 2.63 -4.81
CA ALA A 103 -13.73 2.88 -6.25
C ALA A 103 -13.33 4.32 -6.61
N GLY A 104 -13.78 5.30 -5.85
CA GLY A 104 -13.38 6.70 -6.00
C GLY A 104 -11.88 6.90 -5.84
N LEU A 105 -11.27 6.24 -4.85
CA LEU A 105 -9.84 6.29 -4.61
C LEU A 105 -9.05 5.67 -5.77
N ILE A 106 -9.49 4.51 -6.28
CA ILE A 106 -8.86 3.86 -7.45
C ILE A 106 -8.93 4.77 -8.68
N LEU A 107 -10.08 5.42 -8.92
CA LEU A 107 -10.24 6.37 -10.03
C LEU A 107 -9.34 7.60 -9.85
N ALA A 108 -9.23 8.13 -8.65
CA ALA A 108 -8.34 9.25 -8.36
C ALA A 108 -6.87 8.91 -8.60
N LEU A 109 -6.46 7.68 -8.25
CA LEU A 109 -5.09 7.21 -8.43
C LEU A 109 -4.77 6.78 -9.87
N LYS A 110 -5.77 6.56 -10.71
CA LYS A 110 -5.60 6.05 -12.09
C LYS A 110 -4.57 6.83 -12.91
N ASN A 111 -4.56 8.14 -12.79
CA ASN A 111 -3.67 9.00 -13.55
C ASN A 111 -2.23 9.02 -12.99
N THR A 112 -2.07 8.76 -11.71
CA THR A 112 -0.77 8.79 -11.01
C THR A 112 -0.13 7.41 -10.90
N ALA A 113 -0.93 6.34 -11.05
CA ALA A 113 -0.47 4.95 -10.95
C ALA A 113 0.65 4.59 -11.95
N PRO A 114 0.62 5.03 -13.24
CA PRO A 114 1.70 4.71 -14.17
C PRO A 114 3.07 5.17 -13.70
N ASP A 115 3.18 6.34 -13.10
CA ASP A 115 4.44 6.89 -12.61
C ASP A 115 4.99 6.03 -11.45
N TYR A 116 4.13 5.65 -10.50
CA TYR A 116 4.51 4.74 -9.41
C TYR A 116 4.89 3.33 -9.89
N ILE A 117 4.26 2.83 -10.95
CA ILE A 117 4.60 1.53 -11.53
C ILE A 117 6.03 1.57 -12.11
N ILE A 118 6.42 2.66 -12.74
CA ILE A 118 7.78 2.85 -13.26
C ILE A 118 8.78 2.86 -12.11
N GLU A 119 8.50 3.60 -11.04
CA GLU A 119 9.34 3.65 -9.85
C GLU A 119 9.47 2.28 -9.16
N ILE A 120 8.35 1.55 -9.00
CA ILE A 120 8.35 0.20 -8.43
C ILE A 120 9.17 -0.76 -9.29
N LYS A 121 9.02 -0.74 -10.62
CA LYS A 121 9.82 -1.54 -11.54
C LYS A 121 11.31 -1.24 -11.42
N ALA A 122 11.66 0.04 -11.27
CA ALA A 122 13.04 0.46 -11.08
C ALA A 122 13.60 -0.01 -9.72
N LEU A 123 12.83 0.12 -8.63
CA LEU A 123 13.20 -0.37 -7.30
C LEU A 123 13.38 -1.90 -7.27
N LEU A 124 12.55 -2.63 -8.02
CA LEU A 124 12.63 -4.08 -8.17
C LEU A 124 13.68 -4.52 -9.19
N ASN A 125 14.42 -3.59 -9.81
CA ASN A 125 15.40 -3.88 -10.86
C ASN A 125 14.82 -4.69 -12.05
N MET A 126 13.52 -4.51 -12.31
CA MET A 126 12.76 -5.14 -13.40
C MET A 126 12.68 -4.27 -14.65
N GLY A 127 13.27 -3.08 -14.63
CA GLY A 127 13.30 -2.15 -15.77
C GLY A 127 14.24 -2.61 -16.88
N SER A 128 14.15 -1.92 -18.04
CA SER A 128 15.07 -2.05 -19.16
C SER A 128 16.50 -1.59 -18.80
N ILE A 129 16.66 -0.87 -17.72
CA ILE A 129 17.90 -0.28 -17.23
C ILE A 129 18.25 -0.93 -15.90
N ARG A 130 19.45 -1.54 -15.80
CA ARG A 130 19.92 -2.24 -14.61
C ARG A 130 21.08 -1.51 -13.94
N GLN A 131 21.16 -1.64 -12.62
CA GLN A 131 22.28 -1.12 -11.86
C GLN A 131 23.60 -1.76 -12.33
N GLY A 132 24.59 -0.94 -12.63
CA GLY A 132 25.89 -1.37 -13.15
C GLY A 132 26.03 -1.34 -14.67
N GLU A 133 24.95 -1.19 -15.42
CA GLU A 133 24.97 -1.05 -16.87
C GLU A 133 25.55 0.29 -17.31
N ARG A 134 26.05 0.33 -18.54
CA ARG A 134 26.50 1.57 -19.20
C ARG A 134 25.41 2.06 -20.13
N LEU A 135 25.11 3.34 -20.03
CA LEU A 135 24.19 4.02 -20.95
C LEU A 135 24.88 5.22 -21.58
N ILE A 136 24.44 5.58 -22.77
CA ILE A 136 24.87 6.80 -23.43
C ILE A 136 23.82 7.88 -23.12
N TYR A 137 24.22 8.92 -22.38
CA TYR A 137 23.37 10.04 -22.06
C TYR A 137 24.07 11.33 -22.52
N HIS A 138 23.38 12.12 -23.34
CA HIS A 138 23.94 13.30 -24.01
C HIS A 138 25.26 13.02 -24.76
N GLY A 139 25.36 11.85 -25.43
CA GLY A 139 26.51 11.48 -26.21
C GLY A 139 27.74 11.01 -25.43
N LEU A 140 27.65 10.95 -24.11
CA LEU A 140 28.70 10.47 -23.20
C LEU A 140 28.32 9.13 -22.55
N PRO A 141 29.30 8.21 -22.38
CA PRO A 141 29.08 6.95 -21.72
C PRO A 141 29.05 7.14 -20.20
N TRP A 142 27.94 6.79 -19.58
CA TRP A 142 27.73 6.84 -18.14
C TRP A 142 27.50 5.45 -17.57
N ARG A 143 27.95 5.23 -16.35
CA ARG A 143 27.66 4.01 -15.60
C ARG A 143 26.63 4.29 -14.52
N ILE A 144 25.63 3.43 -14.42
CA ILE A 144 24.59 3.52 -13.40
C ILE A 144 25.17 3.04 -12.09
N SER A 145 25.45 3.96 -11.20
CA SER A 145 26.00 3.68 -9.87
C SER A 145 24.91 3.23 -8.89
N LYS A 146 23.75 3.90 -8.92
CA LYS A 146 22.63 3.61 -8.01
C LYS A 146 21.31 3.93 -8.69
N LEU A 147 20.39 2.97 -8.67
CA LEU A 147 19.05 3.11 -9.22
C LEU A 147 18.09 3.35 -8.05
N ASN A 148 17.59 4.57 -7.94
CA ASN A 148 16.54 5.00 -6.99
C ASN A 148 15.57 5.87 -7.77
N VAL A 149 14.66 6.57 -7.09
CA VAL A 149 13.79 7.62 -7.67
C VAL A 149 14.59 8.61 -8.53
N HIS A 150 15.86 8.85 -8.21
CA HIS A 150 16.83 9.53 -9.03
C HIS A 150 17.97 8.56 -9.35
N THR A 151 18.25 8.39 -10.62
CA THR A 151 19.37 7.57 -11.07
C THR A 151 20.67 8.34 -10.88
N HIS A 152 21.62 7.73 -10.15
CA HIS A 152 22.96 8.26 -10.03
C HIS A 152 23.82 7.70 -11.17
N LEU A 153 24.18 8.54 -12.09
CA LEU A 153 25.12 8.25 -13.16
C LEU A 153 26.50 8.67 -12.73
N SER A 154 27.51 7.81 -12.91
CA SER A 154 28.89 8.15 -12.68
C SER A 154 29.72 7.93 -13.96
N ASN A 155 30.54 8.89 -14.29
CA ASN A 155 31.52 8.75 -15.36
C ASN A 155 32.93 8.77 -14.75
N PRO A 156 33.60 7.60 -14.66
CA PRO A 156 34.94 7.51 -14.08
C PRO A 156 35.98 8.33 -14.87
N ALA A 157 35.79 8.48 -16.19
CA ALA A 157 36.72 9.23 -17.05
C ALA A 157 36.64 10.74 -16.81
N LEU A 158 35.48 11.25 -16.40
CA LEU A 158 35.26 12.69 -16.14
C LEU A 158 35.31 13.03 -14.64
N GLY A 159 35.39 12.03 -13.75
CA GLY A 159 35.33 12.22 -12.31
C GLY A 159 34.02 12.85 -11.82
N SER A 160 32.95 12.82 -12.65
CA SER A 160 31.69 13.51 -12.41
C SER A 160 30.56 12.55 -12.13
N SER A 161 29.59 12.97 -11.31
CA SER A 161 28.34 12.27 -11.04
C SER A 161 27.17 13.16 -11.39
N LEU A 162 26.17 12.58 -12.07
CA LEU A 162 24.95 13.27 -12.48
C LEU A 162 23.75 12.57 -11.83
N ARG A 163 22.75 13.35 -11.42
CA ARG A 163 21.45 12.85 -10.98
C ARG A 163 20.41 13.14 -12.05
N VAL A 164 19.78 12.09 -12.56
CA VAL A 164 18.74 12.19 -13.58
C VAL A 164 17.44 11.56 -13.02
N PRO A 165 16.28 12.21 -13.16
CA PRO A 165 15.02 11.57 -12.81
C PRO A 165 14.75 10.38 -13.74
N LEU A 166 14.09 9.36 -13.24
CA LEU A 166 13.82 8.10 -13.98
C LEU A 166 12.80 8.28 -15.11
N SER A 167 12.11 9.41 -15.16
CA SER A 167 11.08 9.74 -16.16
C SER A 167 11.64 10.33 -17.47
N GLU A 168 12.93 10.61 -17.54
CA GLU A 168 13.65 11.00 -18.78
C GLU A 168 14.37 9.79 -19.38
#